data_141d6ace8d935b9bf8b9c8bf213992d8
#
_entry.id   141d6ace8d935b9bf8b9c8bf213992d8
#
_cell.length_a   1.000
_cell.length_b   1.000
_cell.length_c   1.000
_cell.angle_alpha   90.00
_cell.angle_beta   90.00
_cell.angle_gamma   90.00
#
_symmetry.space_group_name_H-M   'P 1'
#
loop_
_entity.id
_entity.type
_entity.pdbx_description
1 polymer ?
#
loop_
_entity_poly.entity_id
_entity_poly.type
_entity_poly.pdbx_seq_one_letter_code
_entity_poly.pdbx_strand_id
1 'polypeptide(L)'
;DVLGSRGLGDVYKRQAVDGGTETIIRLRDDQYPVDVTLYYIAYPKEDVIKTWSEISHQEKKPVMLSRYSSTMLYFSAEKYFLTEFSSDWAKEVQMSTQELQFGKKILDTKLGSRAAMFVQPFFELGFDRPANEHQGDVLLGTIGWTGNFRFTFEVDNEGNLRVIPAINPYASYYELAPKDVFKTPEFIFTLSKEGTGKASRNIHAWARNYQLKDGKGDRMTLLNNWENTGFKFDEKVLVELMKEAKHLGVDMFLLDDGWFANKYPRNNDHTGLGDWEATKSKLPNGVPALVAAAKEAGVKFGIWIEPEMISPKSELFEKHPEWAIHLPNRETYYYRNQLVLDLSNPKVQDFVFGVVDNIMTENPDVAFFKWDCNSPITNVYSPYLKEKQSQLYINHVRGVYNVLERVKAKYPNVPMMLCSGGGARCDYEALKYFTEFWCSDNTDPIERLYIQWGFSQFFPAKAMCAHVTSWNSKTSVKFRTDVASMCKLGFDMGLKELSEDELAYCQNAVANFNRLKPVILDGELYRLVSPYEGNHMSVMYVGEGQKKAVLYAYDIHPRFGEK
;
A
#
# COMPACT_ATOMS: atom_id res chain seq x y z
N ASP A 1 -7.13 -28.54 18.04
CA ASP A 1 -7.13 -29.97 18.06
C ASP A 1 -8.47 -30.51 18.46
N VAL A 2 -9.04 -31.37 17.68
CA VAL A 2 -10.39 -31.93 17.86
C VAL A 2 -11.55 -31.04 17.37
N LEU A 3 -11.42 -30.47 16.22
CA LEU A 3 -12.54 -30.49 15.30
C LEU A 3 -12.52 -31.84 14.56
N GLY A 4 -12.08 -32.84 15.27
CA GLY A 4 -12.19 -34.22 14.90
C GLY A 4 -13.63 -34.57 14.72
N SER A 5 -14.07 -34.71 13.49
CA SER A 5 -15.13 -35.58 13.02
C SER A 5 -16.59 -35.31 13.36
N ARG A 6 -16.98 -34.14 13.88
CA ARG A 6 -18.40 -33.86 14.16
C ARG A 6 -18.93 -32.51 13.69
N GLY A 7 -18.17 -31.70 13.04
CA GLY A 7 -18.69 -30.54 12.33
C GLY A 7 -19.14 -31.02 10.94
N LEU A 8 -20.41 -31.05 10.66
CA LEU A 8 -20.93 -31.27 9.33
C LEU A 8 -20.53 -30.08 8.45
N GLY A 9 -19.42 -30.26 7.74
CA GLY A 9 -19.02 -29.35 6.68
C GLY A 9 -19.65 -29.79 5.37
N ASP A 10 -20.59 -29.03 4.86
CA ASP A 10 -21.09 -29.20 3.51
C ASP A 10 -20.35 -28.23 2.56
N VAL A 11 -19.81 -28.76 1.47
CA VAL A 11 -19.46 -27.93 0.31
C VAL A 11 -20.74 -27.43 -0.27
N TYR A 12 -21.15 -26.24 0.15
CA TYR A 12 -22.48 -25.72 -0.11
C TYR A 12 -22.66 -25.25 -1.55
N LYS A 13 -21.59 -24.71 -2.18
CA LYS A 13 -21.72 -24.12 -3.51
C LYS A 13 -20.37 -24.01 -4.21
N ARG A 14 -20.38 -24.36 -5.51
CA ARG A 14 -19.33 -23.96 -6.45
C ARG A 14 -19.96 -23.07 -7.51
N GLN A 15 -19.38 -21.92 -7.76
CA GLN A 15 -19.86 -20.97 -8.77
C GLN A 15 -18.70 -20.31 -9.49
N ALA A 16 -18.93 -19.99 -10.77
CA ALA A 16 -17.99 -19.16 -11.52
C ALA A 16 -18.01 -17.72 -10.98
N VAL A 17 -16.84 -17.14 -10.82
CA VAL A 17 -16.63 -15.72 -10.56
C VAL A 17 -15.70 -15.18 -11.64
N ASP A 18 -15.51 -13.85 -11.71
CA ASP A 18 -14.61 -13.28 -12.71
C ASP A 18 -13.20 -13.89 -12.58
N GLY A 19 -12.76 -14.58 -13.64
CA GLY A 19 -11.45 -15.23 -13.73
C GLY A 19 -11.26 -16.49 -12.91
N GLY A 20 -12.24 -16.95 -12.12
CA GLY A 20 -12.03 -18.06 -11.20
C GLY A 20 -13.26 -18.87 -10.84
N THR A 21 -13.08 -19.71 -9.83
CA THR A 21 -14.16 -20.52 -9.24
C THR A 21 -14.18 -20.31 -7.74
N GLU A 22 -15.31 -19.88 -7.22
CA GLU A 22 -15.57 -19.77 -5.79
C GLU A 22 -16.09 -21.08 -5.23
N THR A 23 -15.52 -21.53 -4.11
CA THR A 23 -16.00 -22.67 -3.31
C THR A 23 -16.37 -22.15 -1.92
N ILE A 24 -17.57 -22.46 -1.48
CA ILE A 24 -18.10 -22.05 -0.16
C ILE A 24 -18.34 -23.31 0.67
N ILE A 25 -17.78 -23.32 1.90
CA ILE A 25 -17.94 -24.41 2.86
C ILE A 25 -18.59 -23.83 4.10
N ARG A 26 -19.73 -24.36 4.49
CA ARG A 26 -20.43 -23.97 5.73
C ARG A 26 -20.17 -24.99 6.83
N LEU A 27 -19.80 -24.49 7.99
CA LEU A 27 -19.59 -25.25 9.21
C LEU A 27 -20.56 -24.72 10.27
N ARG A 28 -21.20 -25.61 11.00
CA ARG A 28 -22.09 -25.27 12.10
C ARG A 28 -21.68 -26.05 13.33
N ASP A 29 -21.70 -25.39 14.47
CA ASP A 29 -21.57 -26.07 15.75
C ASP A 29 -22.90 -26.73 16.13
N ASP A 30 -22.83 -28.00 16.55
CA ASP A 30 -24.05 -28.79 16.85
C ASP A 30 -24.73 -28.38 18.18
N GLN A 31 -23.99 -27.72 19.08
CA GLN A 31 -24.48 -27.37 20.43
C GLN A 31 -24.77 -25.89 20.58
N TYR A 32 -24.01 -25.06 19.91
CA TYR A 32 -24.15 -23.61 19.93
C TYR A 32 -24.57 -23.09 18.55
N PRO A 33 -25.48 -22.10 18.48
CA PRO A 33 -25.95 -21.59 17.20
C PRO A 33 -24.91 -20.68 16.53
N VAL A 34 -23.72 -21.23 16.27
CA VAL A 34 -22.58 -20.54 15.63
C VAL A 34 -22.32 -21.16 14.27
N ASP A 35 -22.24 -20.31 13.25
CA ASP A 35 -21.91 -20.68 11.89
C ASP A 35 -20.55 -20.07 11.49
N VAL A 36 -19.71 -20.85 10.85
CA VAL A 36 -18.48 -20.39 10.18
C VAL A 36 -18.55 -20.78 8.72
N THR A 37 -18.46 -19.80 7.86
CA THR A 37 -18.43 -20.01 6.41
C THR A 37 -17.03 -19.72 5.87
N LEU A 38 -16.45 -20.72 5.19
CA LEU A 38 -15.14 -20.60 4.57
C LEU A 38 -15.34 -20.33 3.06
N TYR A 39 -14.63 -19.33 2.56
CA TYR A 39 -14.64 -18.96 1.15
C TYR A 39 -13.27 -19.18 0.55
N TYR A 40 -13.26 -19.80 -0.64
CA TYR A 40 -12.07 -19.99 -1.46
C TYR A 40 -12.37 -19.57 -2.88
N ILE A 41 -11.56 -18.69 -3.45
CA ILE A 41 -11.60 -18.40 -4.89
C ILE A 41 -10.28 -18.85 -5.49
N ALA A 42 -10.37 -19.82 -6.41
CA ALA A 42 -9.22 -20.27 -7.18
C ALA A 42 -9.20 -19.56 -8.55
N TYR A 43 -8.06 -18.98 -8.89
CA TYR A 43 -7.75 -18.37 -10.18
C TYR A 43 -6.75 -19.26 -10.93
N PRO A 44 -7.22 -20.26 -11.70
CA PRO A 44 -6.32 -21.28 -12.26
C PRO A 44 -5.39 -20.76 -13.34
N LYS A 45 -5.76 -19.67 -14.01
CA LYS A 45 -4.88 -19.05 -15.01
C LYS A 45 -3.65 -18.38 -14.40
N GLU A 46 -3.81 -17.79 -13.22
CA GLU A 46 -2.78 -17.08 -12.48
C GLU A 46 -2.13 -17.94 -11.39
N ASP A 47 -2.63 -19.15 -11.12
CA ASP A 47 -2.19 -20.02 -10.02
C ASP A 47 -2.29 -19.33 -8.63
N VAL A 48 -3.36 -18.56 -8.39
CA VAL A 48 -3.59 -17.83 -7.14
C VAL A 48 -4.87 -18.31 -6.47
N ILE A 49 -4.84 -18.39 -5.14
CA ILE A 49 -6.01 -18.65 -4.31
C ILE A 49 -6.21 -17.47 -3.36
N LYS A 50 -7.47 -17.05 -3.24
CA LYS A 50 -7.93 -16.08 -2.26
C LYS A 50 -8.91 -16.75 -1.30
N THR A 51 -8.76 -16.53 0.02
CA THR A 51 -9.59 -17.17 1.03
C THR A 51 -9.88 -16.24 2.19
N TRP A 52 -11.06 -16.39 2.78
CA TRP A 52 -11.47 -15.71 4.02
C TRP A 52 -12.54 -16.52 4.75
N SER A 53 -12.85 -16.11 5.97
CA SER A 53 -13.90 -16.71 6.79
C SER A 53 -14.96 -15.68 7.17
N GLU A 54 -16.20 -16.13 7.32
CA GLU A 54 -17.29 -15.35 7.91
C GLU A 54 -17.82 -16.09 9.12
N ILE A 55 -18.01 -15.35 10.23
CA ILE A 55 -18.49 -15.88 11.50
C ILE A 55 -19.83 -15.20 11.82
N SER A 56 -20.84 -15.97 12.16
CA SER A 56 -22.14 -15.48 12.59
C SER A 56 -22.74 -16.39 13.69
N HIS A 57 -23.72 -15.89 14.42
CA HIS A 57 -24.41 -16.68 15.45
C HIS A 57 -25.87 -16.28 15.59
N GLN A 58 -26.65 -17.16 16.21
CA GLN A 58 -28.08 -16.97 16.53
C GLN A 58 -28.34 -16.92 18.04
N GLU A 59 -27.29 -16.65 18.86
CA GLU A 59 -27.47 -16.46 20.29
C GLU A 59 -28.38 -15.25 20.57
N LYS A 60 -29.01 -15.22 21.74
CA LYS A 60 -29.92 -14.12 22.14
C LYS A 60 -29.17 -12.83 22.51
N LYS A 61 -27.89 -12.95 22.87
CA LYS A 61 -27.03 -11.83 23.28
C LYS A 61 -25.80 -11.79 22.39
N PRO A 62 -25.11 -10.63 22.31
CA PRO A 62 -23.83 -10.55 21.64
C PRO A 62 -22.82 -11.55 22.20
N VAL A 63 -21.95 -12.07 21.35
CA VAL A 63 -20.81 -12.91 21.72
C VAL A 63 -19.52 -12.16 21.47
N MET A 64 -18.51 -12.44 22.29
CA MET A 64 -17.20 -11.82 22.17
C MET A 64 -16.26 -12.70 21.34
N LEU A 65 -15.83 -12.21 20.20
CA LEU A 65 -14.80 -12.86 19.40
C LEU A 65 -13.43 -12.45 19.94
N SER A 66 -12.64 -13.42 20.39
CA SER A 66 -11.30 -13.19 20.94
C SER A 66 -10.18 -13.55 19.98
N ARG A 67 -10.44 -14.47 19.04
CA ARG A 67 -9.54 -14.87 17.95
C ARG A 67 -10.35 -15.23 16.72
N TYR A 68 -9.86 -14.80 15.59
CA TYR A 68 -10.49 -15.02 14.29
C TYR A 68 -9.43 -14.92 13.20
N SER A 69 -9.33 -15.93 12.37
CA SER A 69 -8.33 -16.00 11.30
C SER A 69 -9.00 -16.13 9.94
N SER A 70 -8.30 -15.65 8.92
CA SER A 70 -8.78 -15.72 7.53
C SER A 70 -8.84 -17.18 7.05
N THR A 71 -7.81 -17.95 7.41
CA THR A 71 -7.69 -19.37 7.11
C THR A 71 -6.62 -20.02 8.01
N MET A 72 -6.45 -21.33 7.88
CA MET A 72 -5.31 -22.06 8.39
C MET A 72 -4.81 -22.99 7.29
N LEU A 73 -3.57 -22.80 6.85
CA LEU A 73 -2.91 -23.71 5.94
C LEU A 73 -2.05 -24.69 6.73
N TYR A 74 -2.02 -25.93 6.27
CA TYR A 74 -1.28 -27.01 6.90
C TYR A 74 -0.32 -27.65 5.91
N PHE A 75 0.95 -27.76 6.30
CA PHE A 75 2.02 -28.33 5.47
C PHE A 75 2.81 -29.38 6.22
N SER A 76 3.30 -30.38 5.47
CA SER A 76 4.23 -31.38 5.94
C SER A 76 5.44 -31.39 4.99
N ALA A 77 6.60 -31.00 5.51
CA ALA A 77 7.88 -30.99 4.83
C ALA A 77 9.00 -31.26 5.85
N GLU A 78 10.21 -31.54 5.40
CA GLU A 78 11.34 -31.78 6.31
C GLU A 78 11.79 -30.47 7.00
N LYS A 79 11.76 -29.35 6.26
CA LYS A 79 12.18 -28.04 6.73
C LYS A 79 11.33 -26.91 6.11
N TYR A 80 11.31 -25.78 6.80
CA TYR A 80 10.61 -24.57 6.36
C TYR A 80 11.52 -23.36 6.48
N PHE A 81 11.57 -22.54 5.44
CA PHE A 81 12.39 -21.33 5.37
C PHE A 81 11.51 -20.10 5.15
N LEU A 82 11.39 -19.28 6.19
CA LEU A 82 10.56 -18.08 6.16
C LEU A 82 11.41 -16.88 5.76
N THR A 83 11.00 -16.21 4.68
CA THR A 83 11.49 -14.87 4.31
C THR A 83 10.48 -13.83 4.78
N GLU A 84 10.93 -12.94 5.65
CA GLU A 84 10.18 -11.80 6.17
C GLU A 84 10.70 -10.49 5.59
N PHE A 85 9.85 -9.48 5.58
CA PHE A 85 10.12 -8.16 5.02
C PHE A 85 10.00 -7.13 6.14
N SER A 86 11.13 -6.83 6.79
CA SER A 86 11.18 -5.78 7.80
C SER A 86 11.25 -4.41 7.13
N SER A 87 10.75 -3.41 7.80
CA SER A 87 10.69 -2.06 7.27
C SER A 87 10.98 -1.02 8.35
N ASP A 88 11.32 0.16 7.92
CA ASP A 88 11.27 1.40 8.66
C ASP A 88 11.11 2.54 7.63
N TRP A 89 10.88 3.76 8.08
CA TRP A 89 10.89 4.91 7.19
C TRP A 89 12.22 5.00 6.43
N ALA A 90 12.14 5.14 5.11
CA ALA A 90 13.28 5.19 4.20
C ALA A 90 14.15 3.91 4.13
N LYS A 91 13.66 2.80 4.70
CA LYS A 91 14.30 1.46 4.70
C LYS A 91 13.26 0.37 4.55
N GLU A 92 12.36 0.52 3.61
CA GLU A 92 11.26 -0.42 3.41
C GLU A 92 11.75 -1.76 2.85
N VAL A 93 11.04 -2.82 3.17
CA VAL A 93 11.10 -4.17 2.61
C VAL A 93 12.49 -4.82 2.63
N GLN A 94 13.20 -4.71 3.75
CA GLN A 94 14.46 -5.41 3.96
C GLN A 94 14.18 -6.92 4.10
N MET A 95 14.72 -7.72 3.19
CA MET A 95 14.48 -9.16 3.14
C MET A 95 15.43 -9.92 4.08
N SER A 96 14.90 -10.85 4.87
CA SER A 96 15.68 -11.78 5.65
C SER A 96 15.01 -13.15 5.70
N THR A 97 15.82 -14.22 5.58
CA THR A 97 15.35 -15.60 5.56
C THR A 97 15.89 -16.38 6.75
N GLN A 98 15.03 -17.15 7.42
CA GLN A 98 15.40 -18.01 8.53
C GLN A 98 14.71 -19.37 8.44
N GLU A 99 15.38 -20.43 8.92
CA GLU A 99 14.76 -21.74 9.11
C GLU A 99 13.82 -21.71 10.32
N LEU A 100 12.58 -22.15 10.15
CA LEU A 100 11.62 -22.27 11.24
C LEU A 100 11.94 -23.51 12.09
N GLN A 101 11.95 -23.32 13.41
CA GLN A 101 12.16 -24.37 14.38
C GLN A 101 10.86 -24.75 15.09
N PHE A 102 10.86 -25.86 15.82
CA PHE A 102 9.75 -26.25 16.70
C PHE A 102 9.28 -25.07 17.55
N GLY A 103 7.96 -24.83 17.56
CA GLY A 103 7.33 -23.71 18.26
C GLY A 103 6.68 -22.71 17.32
N LYS A 104 6.67 -21.44 17.71
CA LYS A 104 5.95 -20.40 16.99
C LYS A 104 6.86 -19.25 16.60
N LYS A 105 6.80 -18.87 15.33
CA LYS A 105 7.26 -17.56 14.81
C LYS A 105 6.02 -16.72 14.50
N ILE A 106 6.03 -15.46 14.91
CA ILE A 106 4.94 -14.53 14.69
C ILE A 106 5.49 -13.29 13.96
N LEU A 107 4.80 -12.89 12.89
CA LEU A 107 4.97 -11.59 12.24
C LEU A 107 3.69 -10.79 12.49
N ASP A 108 3.78 -9.69 13.22
CA ASP A 108 2.61 -8.88 13.55
C ASP A 108 2.91 -7.39 13.68
N THR A 109 1.85 -6.59 13.69
CA THR A 109 1.90 -5.15 13.92
C THR A 109 0.77 -4.70 14.83
N LYS A 110 1.00 -3.59 15.56
CA LYS A 110 0.09 -3.03 16.57
C LYS A 110 -0.09 -1.51 16.40
N LEU A 111 0.23 -0.97 15.24
CA LEU A 111 0.29 0.46 14.98
C LEU A 111 -1.06 1.09 14.60
N GLY A 112 -2.07 0.27 14.27
CA GLY A 112 -3.40 0.72 13.84
C GLY A 112 -3.42 1.28 12.44
N SER A 113 -3.23 2.57 12.27
CA SER A 113 -2.90 3.20 11.00
C SER A 113 -1.39 3.08 10.74
N ARG A 114 -0.95 3.28 9.50
CA ARG A 114 0.45 3.08 9.10
C ARG A 114 1.00 1.70 9.52
N ALA A 115 0.16 0.69 9.36
CA ALA A 115 0.34 -0.62 9.99
C ALA A 115 1.56 -1.41 9.49
N ALA A 116 1.99 -1.18 8.26
CA ALA A 116 3.15 -1.85 7.66
C ALA A 116 4.49 -1.10 7.87
N MET A 117 4.56 -0.15 8.81
CA MET A 117 5.75 0.67 9.03
C MET A 117 7.00 -0.15 9.36
N PHE A 118 6.87 -1.22 10.18
CA PHE A 118 8.01 -2.03 10.62
C PHE A 118 8.00 -3.46 10.08
N VAL A 119 6.81 -4.00 9.79
CA VAL A 119 6.63 -5.35 9.25
C VAL A 119 5.61 -5.29 8.13
N GLN A 120 5.95 -5.83 6.97
CA GLN A 120 5.05 -5.87 5.83
C GLN A 120 4.02 -7.00 5.93
N PRO A 121 2.80 -6.84 5.36
CA PRO A 121 1.73 -7.81 5.44
C PRO A 121 1.87 -8.97 4.44
N PHE A 122 3.09 -9.45 4.24
CA PHE A 122 3.39 -10.55 3.32
C PHE A 122 4.67 -11.28 3.70
N PHE A 123 4.83 -12.50 3.19
CA PHE A 123 5.96 -13.38 3.45
C PHE A 123 6.17 -14.37 2.31
N GLU A 124 7.36 -14.95 2.25
CA GLU A 124 7.68 -16.12 1.43
C GLU A 124 8.02 -17.29 2.33
N LEU A 125 7.60 -18.50 1.96
CA LEU A 125 7.85 -19.71 2.70
C LEU A 125 8.39 -20.80 1.76
N GLY A 126 9.68 -21.08 1.87
CA GLY A 126 10.34 -22.17 1.14
C GLY A 126 10.21 -23.51 1.88
N PHE A 127 10.10 -24.60 1.12
CA PHE A 127 9.98 -25.97 1.64
C PHE A 127 11.25 -26.76 1.34
N ASP A 128 11.75 -27.49 2.35
CA ASP A 128 12.93 -28.35 2.35
C ASP A 128 14.28 -27.66 2.11
N ARG A 129 14.27 -26.54 1.41
CA ARG A 129 15.42 -25.65 1.14
C ARG A 129 14.96 -24.21 0.90
N PRO A 130 15.83 -23.22 1.08
CA PRO A 130 15.53 -21.86 0.64
C PRO A 130 15.24 -21.84 -0.87
N ALA A 131 14.15 -21.21 -1.26
CA ALA A 131 13.85 -20.96 -2.66
C ALA A 131 14.69 -19.78 -3.19
N ASN A 132 14.97 -19.79 -4.48
CA ASN A 132 15.54 -18.66 -5.19
C ASN A 132 14.62 -18.26 -6.37
N GLU A 133 15.04 -17.34 -7.19
CA GLU A 133 14.23 -16.83 -8.31
C GLU A 133 13.78 -17.89 -9.32
N HIS A 134 14.55 -18.98 -9.45
CA HIS A 134 14.38 -19.97 -10.53
C HIS A 134 14.07 -21.38 -10.03
N GLN A 135 14.24 -21.65 -8.75
CA GLN A 135 14.16 -23.00 -8.17
C GLN A 135 13.61 -22.98 -6.76
N GLY A 136 12.98 -24.11 -6.39
CA GLY A 136 12.48 -24.41 -5.07
C GLY A 136 10.97 -24.29 -4.97
N ASP A 137 10.42 -25.11 -4.09
CA ASP A 137 9.01 -25.07 -3.73
C ASP A 137 8.81 -23.90 -2.76
N VAL A 138 7.92 -22.98 -3.11
CA VAL A 138 7.68 -21.77 -2.32
C VAL A 138 6.21 -21.38 -2.31
N LEU A 139 5.74 -20.96 -1.13
CA LEU A 139 4.47 -20.24 -0.95
C LEU A 139 4.76 -18.75 -0.80
N LEU A 140 4.12 -17.91 -1.59
CA LEU A 140 3.98 -16.49 -1.33
C LEU A 140 2.59 -16.22 -0.74
N GLY A 141 2.53 -15.53 0.41
CA GLY A 141 1.29 -15.21 1.10
C GLY A 141 1.22 -13.75 1.51
N THR A 142 0.04 -13.14 1.34
CA THR A 142 -0.24 -11.77 1.75
C THR A 142 -1.67 -11.62 2.28
N ILE A 143 -1.86 -10.74 3.25
CA ILE A 143 -3.18 -10.45 3.82
C ILE A 143 -3.67 -9.07 3.35
N GLY A 144 -4.91 -9.01 2.86
CA GLY A 144 -5.60 -7.78 2.49
C GLY A 144 -6.24 -7.11 3.71
N TRP A 145 -5.43 -6.44 4.51
CA TRP A 145 -5.88 -5.71 5.69
C TRP A 145 -5.02 -4.46 5.93
N THR A 146 -5.64 -3.30 5.90
CA THR A 146 -4.96 -2.00 6.07
C THR A 146 -4.87 -1.61 7.56
N GLY A 147 -4.56 -2.56 8.41
CA GLY A 147 -4.50 -2.42 9.86
C GLY A 147 -3.61 -3.48 10.50
N ASN A 148 -3.80 -3.67 11.80
CA ASN A 148 -3.02 -4.63 12.57
C ASN A 148 -3.28 -6.06 12.11
N PHE A 149 -2.27 -6.70 11.55
CA PHE A 149 -2.32 -8.09 11.12
C PHE A 149 -1.41 -8.98 11.97
N ARG A 150 -1.60 -10.29 11.86
CA ARG A 150 -0.71 -11.30 12.43
C ARG A 150 -0.64 -12.51 11.51
N PHE A 151 0.59 -12.92 11.20
CA PHE A 151 0.88 -14.27 10.70
C PHE A 151 1.47 -15.10 11.82
N THR A 152 0.92 -16.27 12.05
CA THR A 152 1.48 -17.26 12.99
C THR A 152 1.97 -18.46 12.20
N PHE A 153 3.24 -18.79 12.36
CA PHE A 153 3.89 -19.99 11.81
C PHE A 153 4.18 -20.91 12.99
N GLU A 154 3.49 -22.02 13.07
CA GLU A 154 3.61 -22.97 14.18
C GLU A 154 4.08 -24.32 13.67
N VAL A 155 5.32 -24.70 14.02
CA VAL A 155 5.86 -26.03 13.77
C VAL A 155 5.57 -26.90 14.99
N ASP A 156 4.83 -27.99 14.79
CA ASP A 156 4.44 -28.91 15.85
C ASP A 156 5.54 -29.94 16.15
N ASN A 157 5.29 -30.84 17.12
CA ASN A 157 6.22 -31.87 17.57
C ASN A 157 6.48 -32.98 16.53
N GLU A 158 5.66 -33.05 15.49
CA GLU A 158 5.83 -33.98 14.36
C GLU A 158 6.49 -33.30 13.15
N GLY A 159 6.84 -32.02 13.27
CA GLY A 159 7.47 -31.24 12.21
C GLY A 159 6.48 -30.67 11.18
N ASN A 160 5.17 -30.73 11.44
CA ASN A 160 4.19 -30.13 10.54
C ASN A 160 4.03 -28.64 10.83
N LEU A 161 3.76 -27.86 9.80
CA LEU A 161 3.60 -26.41 9.90
C LEU A 161 2.14 -25.98 9.70
N ARG A 162 1.66 -25.15 10.63
CA ARG A 162 0.43 -24.37 10.47
C ARG A 162 0.78 -22.92 10.15
N VAL A 163 0.16 -22.37 9.10
CA VAL A 163 0.25 -20.95 8.74
C VAL A 163 -1.14 -20.32 8.96
N ILE A 164 -1.22 -19.35 9.87
CA ILE A 164 -2.48 -18.75 10.32
C ILE A 164 -2.42 -17.24 10.10
N PRO A 165 -2.95 -16.73 8.97
CA PRO A 165 -3.11 -15.30 8.73
C PRO A 165 -4.39 -14.77 9.39
N ALA A 166 -4.30 -13.61 10.07
CA ALA A 166 -5.41 -13.03 10.80
C ALA A 166 -5.26 -11.50 10.99
N ILE A 167 -6.35 -10.85 11.40
CA ILE A 167 -6.25 -9.58 12.14
C ILE A 167 -5.51 -9.88 13.44
N ASN A 168 -4.59 -9.00 13.85
CA ASN A 168 -3.94 -9.16 15.15
C ASN A 168 -4.99 -9.08 16.26
N PRO A 169 -5.12 -10.12 17.12
CA PRO A 169 -6.09 -10.12 18.22
C PRO A 169 -5.69 -9.20 19.39
N TYR A 170 -4.50 -8.59 19.33
CA TYR A 170 -4.06 -7.64 20.36
C TYR A 170 -5.04 -6.48 20.52
N ALA A 171 -5.56 -6.29 21.73
CA ALA A 171 -6.54 -5.25 22.08
C ALA A 171 -7.74 -5.18 21.11
N SER A 172 -8.13 -6.32 20.51
CA SER A 172 -9.10 -6.40 19.43
C SER A 172 -10.15 -7.48 19.66
N TYR A 173 -10.67 -7.57 20.89
CA TYR A 173 -11.90 -8.32 21.16
C TYR A 173 -13.06 -7.63 20.44
N TYR A 174 -13.85 -8.41 19.71
CA TYR A 174 -14.95 -7.89 18.92
C TYR A 174 -16.29 -8.45 19.41
N GLU A 175 -17.19 -7.54 19.81
CA GLU A 175 -18.55 -7.90 20.19
C GLU A 175 -19.41 -8.07 18.93
N LEU A 176 -19.75 -9.32 18.62
CA LEU A 176 -20.59 -9.66 17.48
C LEU A 176 -22.05 -9.75 17.95
N ALA A 177 -22.90 -8.89 17.41
CA ALA A 177 -24.33 -8.90 17.69
C ALA A 177 -25.01 -10.12 17.06
N PRO A 178 -26.16 -10.58 17.63
CA PRO A 178 -26.95 -11.66 17.02
C PRO A 178 -27.29 -11.38 15.55
N LYS A 179 -27.09 -12.37 14.70
CA LYS A 179 -27.33 -12.32 13.25
C LYS A 179 -26.37 -11.45 12.43
N ASP A 180 -25.51 -10.68 13.07
CA ASP A 180 -24.44 -9.99 12.35
C ASP A 180 -23.38 -10.98 11.85
N VAL A 181 -22.64 -10.56 10.84
CA VAL A 181 -21.56 -11.34 10.24
C VAL A 181 -20.23 -10.62 10.43
N PHE A 182 -19.27 -11.33 11.02
CA PHE A 182 -17.89 -10.87 11.08
C PHE A 182 -17.11 -11.48 9.92
N LYS A 183 -16.72 -10.67 8.95
CA LYS A 183 -15.87 -11.08 7.84
C LYS A 183 -14.40 -10.82 8.19
N THR A 184 -13.57 -11.86 8.05
CA THR A 184 -12.11 -11.74 8.18
C THR A 184 -11.49 -11.15 6.93
N PRO A 185 -10.27 -10.61 6.99
CA PRO A 185 -9.54 -10.17 5.79
C PRO A 185 -9.32 -11.29 4.79
N GLU A 186 -9.24 -10.93 3.52
CA GLU A 186 -8.84 -11.86 2.46
C GLU A 186 -7.35 -12.19 2.58
N PHE A 187 -7.01 -13.47 2.57
CA PHE A 187 -5.65 -13.97 2.44
C PHE A 187 -5.43 -14.48 1.04
N ILE A 188 -4.38 -14.00 0.40
CA ILE A 188 -4.04 -14.30 -1.00
C ILE A 188 -2.72 -15.06 -1.01
N PHE A 189 -2.67 -16.18 -1.71
CA PHE A 189 -1.45 -16.95 -1.81
C PHE A 189 -1.31 -17.67 -3.14
N THR A 190 -0.06 -18.00 -3.46
CA THR A 190 0.31 -18.85 -4.59
C THR A 190 1.37 -19.85 -4.15
N LEU A 191 1.35 -21.03 -4.75
CA LEU A 191 2.38 -22.05 -4.62
C LEU A 191 3.12 -22.18 -5.96
N SER A 192 4.44 -22.21 -5.90
CA SER A 192 5.28 -22.42 -7.08
C SER A 192 6.34 -23.49 -6.79
N LYS A 193 6.61 -24.32 -7.78
CA LYS A 193 7.74 -25.26 -7.81
C LYS A 193 8.95 -24.72 -8.58
N GLU A 194 8.77 -23.54 -9.18
CA GLU A 194 9.75 -22.90 -10.06
C GLU A 194 10.37 -21.64 -9.43
N GLY A 195 10.42 -21.59 -8.08
CA GLY A 195 11.01 -20.51 -7.33
C GLY A 195 10.12 -19.28 -7.14
N THR A 196 10.71 -18.24 -6.52
CA THR A 196 10.03 -17.00 -6.15
C THR A 196 9.68 -16.14 -7.36
N GLY A 197 10.48 -16.18 -8.43
CA GLY A 197 10.20 -15.43 -9.65
C GLY A 197 8.87 -15.81 -10.29
N LYS A 198 8.59 -17.11 -10.44
CA LYS A 198 7.30 -17.60 -10.95
C LYS A 198 6.16 -17.24 -10.00
N ALA A 199 6.34 -17.42 -8.69
CA ALA A 199 5.35 -17.08 -7.69
C ALA A 199 5.00 -15.58 -7.72
N SER A 200 6.00 -14.71 -7.85
CA SER A 200 5.78 -13.25 -8.01
C SER A 200 4.97 -12.94 -9.27
N ARG A 201 5.32 -13.53 -10.41
CA ARG A 201 4.58 -13.34 -11.67
C ARG A 201 3.11 -13.77 -11.55
N ASN A 202 2.83 -14.84 -10.81
CA ASN A 202 1.47 -15.29 -10.51
C ASN A 202 0.67 -14.19 -9.77
N ILE A 203 1.22 -13.68 -8.67
CA ILE A 203 0.59 -12.60 -7.88
C ILE A 203 0.44 -11.33 -8.72
N HIS A 204 1.46 -10.95 -9.51
CA HIS A 204 1.40 -9.76 -10.36
C HIS A 204 0.29 -9.85 -11.42
N ALA A 205 0.15 -10.99 -12.08
CA ALA A 205 -0.90 -11.21 -13.07
C ALA A 205 -2.29 -11.16 -12.44
N TRP A 206 -2.46 -11.84 -11.31
CA TRP A 206 -3.70 -11.79 -10.53
C TRP A 206 -4.03 -10.36 -10.11
N ALA A 207 -3.06 -9.62 -9.58
CA ALA A 207 -3.25 -8.24 -9.13
C ALA A 207 -3.71 -7.32 -10.29
N ARG A 208 -3.03 -7.36 -11.43
CA ARG A 208 -3.42 -6.57 -12.62
C ARG A 208 -4.80 -6.94 -13.15
N ASN A 209 -5.16 -8.22 -13.11
CA ASN A 209 -6.41 -8.70 -13.70
C ASN A 209 -7.62 -8.45 -12.79
N TYR A 210 -7.47 -8.55 -11.45
CA TYR A 210 -8.63 -8.63 -10.55
C TYR A 210 -8.58 -7.71 -9.33
N GLN A 211 -7.41 -7.21 -8.91
CA GLN A 211 -7.27 -6.56 -7.60
C GLN A 211 -6.99 -5.07 -7.65
N LEU A 212 -6.10 -4.63 -8.51
CA LEU A 212 -5.73 -3.21 -8.57
C LEU A 212 -6.85 -2.37 -9.15
N LYS A 213 -7.12 -1.22 -8.53
CA LYS A 213 -7.95 -0.20 -9.18
C LYS A 213 -7.34 0.14 -10.53
N ASP A 214 -8.15 0.01 -11.57
CA ASP A 214 -7.71 0.24 -12.95
C ASP A 214 -6.41 -0.52 -13.30
N GLY A 215 -6.38 -1.81 -12.98
CA GLY A 215 -5.20 -2.66 -13.19
C GLY A 215 -4.78 -2.82 -14.65
N LYS A 216 -5.68 -2.56 -15.59
CA LYS A 216 -5.45 -2.60 -17.04
C LYS A 216 -5.25 -1.21 -17.66
N GLY A 217 -5.53 -0.15 -16.91
CA GLY A 217 -5.39 1.23 -17.37
C GLY A 217 -3.94 1.72 -17.42
N ASP A 218 -3.78 2.90 -18.00
CA ASP A 218 -2.50 3.56 -18.10
C ASP A 218 -2.07 4.21 -16.77
N ARG A 219 -0.81 4.58 -16.67
CA ARG A 219 -0.23 5.34 -15.56
C ARG A 219 0.41 6.61 -16.10
N MET A 220 0.07 7.74 -15.45
CA MET A 220 0.60 9.06 -15.82
C MET A 220 2.01 9.26 -15.27
N THR A 221 2.91 9.78 -16.09
CA THR A 221 4.15 10.36 -15.62
C THR A 221 3.88 11.70 -14.93
N LEU A 222 4.72 12.11 -13.99
CA LEU A 222 4.47 13.32 -13.22
C LEU A 222 5.74 14.09 -12.84
N LEU A 223 5.56 15.37 -12.52
CA LEU A 223 6.49 16.19 -11.76
C LEU A 223 5.83 16.56 -10.42
N ASN A 224 6.47 16.19 -9.31
CA ASN A 224 6.11 16.57 -7.95
C ASN A 224 7.00 17.73 -7.49
N ASN A 225 6.58 18.49 -6.48
CA ASN A 225 7.34 19.62 -5.98
C ASN A 225 7.96 19.44 -4.58
N TRP A 226 7.73 18.28 -3.92
CA TRP A 226 8.11 18.13 -2.51
C TRP A 226 9.63 18.24 -2.27
N GLU A 227 10.41 17.45 -2.99
CA GLU A 227 11.88 17.47 -2.86
C GLU A 227 12.51 18.79 -3.33
N ASN A 228 11.84 19.47 -4.28
CA ASN A 228 12.31 20.73 -4.83
C ASN A 228 12.02 21.91 -3.91
N THR A 229 10.79 22.04 -3.38
CA THR A 229 10.35 23.25 -2.68
C THR A 229 10.03 23.02 -1.21
N GLY A 230 9.70 21.81 -0.79
CA GLY A 230 9.09 21.54 0.51
C GLY A 230 7.88 22.45 0.72
N PHE A 231 7.80 23.09 1.87
CA PHE A 231 6.74 24.04 2.21
C PHE A 231 6.95 25.45 1.59
N LYS A 232 8.09 25.71 0.93
CA LYS A 232 8.48 27.06 0.45
C LYS A 232 8.09 27.27 -1.00
N PHE A 233 6.82 27.55 -1.24
CA PHE A 233 6.29 27.87 -2.55
C PHE A 233 5.16 28.90 -2.45
N ASP A 234 4.86 29.54 -3.56
CA ASP A 234 3.69 30.36 -3.80
C ASP A 234 3.07 30.01 -5.16
N GLU A 235 1.97 30.65 -5.51
CA GLU A 235 1.26 30.44 -6.77
C GLU A 235 2.17 30.62 -7.99
N LYS A 236 3.06 31.62 -7.96
CA LYS A 236 3.98 31.91 -9.07
C LYS A 236 4.99 30.78 -9.27
N VAL A 237 5.57 30.28 -8.19
CA VAL A 237 6.51 29.14 -8.23
C VAL A 237 5.82 27.90 -8.81
N LEU A 238 4.58 27.61 -8.39
CA LEU A 238 3.86 26.43 -8.87
C LEU A 238 3.50 26.53 -10.35
N VAL A 239 3.10 27.73 -10.83
CA VAL A 239 2.82 27.96 -12.26
C VAL A 239 4.06 27.73 -13.12
N GLU A 240 5.24 28.18 -12.66
CA GLU A 240 6.50 27.90 -13.37
C GLU A 240 6.81 26.40 -13.40
N LEU A 241 6.62 25.67 -12.28
CA LEU A 241 6.81 24.21 -12.24
C LEU A 241 5.86 23.46 -13.17
N MET A 242 4.63 23.94 -13.37
CA MET A 242 3.70 23.36 -14.36
C MET A 242 4.22 23.51 -15.80
N LYS A 243 4.85 24.65 -16.12
CA LYS A 243 5.50 24.86 -17.43
C LYS A 243 6.73 23.96 -17.57
N GLU A 244 7.52 23.81 -16.50
CA GLU A 244 8.65 22.87 -16.46
C GLU A 244 8.18 21.41 -16.65
N ALA A 245 7.06 21.01 -16.03
CA ALA A 245 6.47 19.69 -16.23
C ALA A 245 6.13 19.42 -17.71
N LYS A 246 5.52 20.41 -18.37
CA LYS A 246 5.25 20.36 -19.81
C LYS A 246 6.53 20.26 -20.64
N HIS A 247 7.52 21.06 -20.31
CA HIS A 247 8.81 21.08 -21.01
C HIS A 247 9.54 19.74 -20.86
N LEU A 248 9.47 19.11 -19.68
CA LEU A 248 10.01 17.77 -19.42
C LEU A 248 9.27 16.68 -20.21
N GLY A 249 8.00 16.90 -20.56
CA GLY A 249 7.15 15.99 -21.31
C GLY A 249 6.33 15.03 -20.45
N VAL A 250 6.21 15.28 -19.14
CA VAL A 250 5.35 14.48 -18.25
C VAL A 250 3.87 14.85 -18.38
N ASP A 251 3.00 13.94 -18.00
CA ASP A 251 1.54 14.09 -18.15
C ASP A 251 0.91 15.04 -17.13
N MET A 252 1.50 15.15 -15.94
CA MET A 252 0.87 15.78 -14.79
C MET A 252 1.88 16.53 -13.91
N PHE A 253 1.42 17.64 -13.33
CA PHE A 253 2.02 18.27 -12.16
C PHE A 253 1.25 17.83 -10.90
N LEU A 254 1.97 17.36 -9.89
CA LEU A 254 1.42 16.94 -8.59
C LEU A 254 1.85 17.92 -7.50
N LEU A 255 0.88 18.69 -6.97
CA LEU A 255 1.10 19.56 -5.83
C LEU A 255 1.12 18.74 -4.54
N ASP A 256 2.24 18.76 -3.84
CA ASP A 256 2.45 18.05 -2.58
C ASP A 256 2.04 18.88 -1.35
N ASP A 257 2.44 18.47 -0.14
CA ASP A 257 2.08 19.07 1.15
C ASP A 257 2.38 20.58 1.22
N GLY A 258 1.58 21.33 1.98
CA GLY A 258 1.86 22.73 2.29
C GLY A 258 0.94 23.76 1.64
N TRP A 259 -0.11 23.35 0.93
CA TRP A 259 -1.00 24.23 0.18
C TRP A 259 -2.22 24.78 0.95
N PHE A 260 -2.47 24.30 2.17
CA PHE A 260 -3.72 24.47 2.91
C PHE A 260 -3.57 25.17 4.26
N ALA A 261 -4.73 25.46 4.89
CA ALA A 261 -4.94 26.09 6.18
C ALA A 261 -4.64 27.61 6.20
N ASN A 262 -5.54 28.38 6.83
CA ASN A 262 -5.44 29.83 6.90
C ASN A 262 -5.11 30.35 8.30
N LYS A 263 -5.81 29.92 9.35
CA LYS A 263 -5.52 30.35 10.72
C LYS A 263 -4.17 29.83 11.19
N TYR A 264 -3.86 28.59 10.85
CA TYR A 264 -2.61 27.88 11.14
C TYR A 264 -1.99 27.36 9.85
N PRO A 265 -1.39 28.25 9.01
CA PRO A 265 -0.92 27.86 7.68
C PRO A 265 0.04 26.68 7.72
N ARG A 266 -0.12 25.76 6.76
CA ARG A 266 0.78 24.60 6.59
C ARG A 266 2.14 25.00 6.03
N ASN A 267 2.92 25.69 6.84
CA ASN A 267 4.30 26.12 6.52
C ASN A 267 5.37 25.19 7.09
N ASN A 268 4.95 24.19 7.82
CA ASN A 268 5.76 23.15 8.45
C ASN A 268 4.82 21.99 8.85
N ASP A 269 5.37 20.92 9.40
CA ASP A 269 4.63 19.71 9.80
C ASP A 269 3.93 19.78 11.18
N HIS A 270 3.94 20.96 11.84
CA HIS A 270 3.32 21.15 13.16
C HIS A 270 1.88 21.68 13.10
N THR A 271 1.42 22.15 11.95
CA THR A 271 0.18 22.92 11.82
C THR A 271 -0.67 22.47 10.64
N GLY A 272 -1.96 22.80 10.67
CA GLY A 272 -2.84 22.88 9.52
C GLY A 272 -3.57 21.61 9.11
N LEU A 273 -3.09 20.40 9.47
CA LEU A 273 -3.83 19.18 9.11
C LEU A 273 -5.24 19.19 9.71
N GLY A 274 -6.24 19.01 8.87
CA GLY A 274 -7.66 19.14 9.18
C GLY A 274 -8.33 20.31 8.48
N ASP A 275 -7.60 21.36 8.12
CA ASP A 275 -8.12 22.60 7.54
C ASP A 275 -7.81 22.65 6.03
N TRP A 276 -8.64 22.02 5.22
CA TRP A 276 -8.38 21.72 3.81
C TRP A 276 -8.80 22.87 2.84
N GLU A 277 -8.66 24.10 3.28
CA GLU A 277 -8.79 25.28 2.43
C GLU A 277 -7.43 25.77 1.97
N ALA A 278 -7.30 26.19 0.71
CA ALA A 278 -6.06 26.75 0.20
C ALA A 278 -5.60 27.96 1.06
N THR A 279 -4.33 27.94 1.44
CA THR A 279 -3.74 29.02 2.24
C THR A 279 -3.57 30.29 1.42
N LYS A 280 -4.32 31.35 1.75
CA LYS A 280 -4.35 32.61 1.00
C LYS A 280 -3.00 33.33 0.97
N SER A 281 -2.15 33.07 1.95
CA SER A 281 -0.80 33.68 1.99
C SER A 281 0.12 33.19 0.89
N LYS A 282 -0.06 31.96 0.40
CA LYS A 282 0.70 31.37 -0.71
C LYS A 282 -0.09 31.34 -2.00
N LEU A 283 -1.39 31.06 -1.91
CA LEU A 283 -2.29 30.77 -3.01
C LEU A 283 -3.51 31.71 -2.96
N PRO A 284 -3.32 33.01 -3.25
CA PRO A 284 -4.39 34.01 -3.10
C PRO A 284 -5.61 33.72 -3.98
N ASN A 285 -5.43 33.04 -5.11
CA ASN A 285 -6.50 32.68 -6.05
C ASN A 285 -6.98 31.22 -5.88
N GLY A 286 -6.44 30.49 -4.88
CA GLY A 286 -6.87 29.15 -4.52
C GLY A 286 -6.52 28.05 -5.52
N VAL A 287 -7.03 26.84 -5.26
CA VAL A 287 -6.84 25.65 -6.12
C VAL A 287 -7.40 25.85 -7.53
N PRO A 288 -8.56 26.51 -7.76
CA PRO A 288 -9.10 26.73 -9.11
C PRO A 288 -8.11 27.42 -10.05
N ALA A 289 -7.34 28.39 -9.56
CA ALA A 289 -6.33 29.08 -10.36
C ALA A 289 -5.16 28.16 -10.75
N LEU A 290 -4.77 27.26 -9.86
CA LEU A 290 -3.72 26.27 -10.15
C LEU A 290 -4.17 25.25 -11.19
N VAL A 291 -5.39 24.76 -11.08
CA VAL A 291 -5.99 23.83 -12.06
C VAL A 291 -6.06 24.49 -13.44
N ALA A 292 -6.49 25.76 -13.50
CA ALA A 292 -6.51 26.52 -14.74
C ALA A 292 -5.12 26.73 -15.33
N ALA A 293 -4.13 27.06 -14.50
CA ALA A 293 -2.74 27.23 -14.91
C ALA A 293 -2.11 25.92 -15.45
N ALA A 294 -2.41 24.78 -14.84
CA ALA A 294 -1.97 23.48 -15.33
C ALA A 294 -2.57 23.18 -16.72
N LYS A 295 -3.85 23.45 -16.89
CA LYS A 295 -4.53 23.29 -18.18
C LYS A 295 -3.94 24.20 -19.26
N GLU A 296 -3.65 25.45 -18.94
CA GLU A 296 -2.99 26.41 -19.84
C GLU A 296 -1.58 25.93 -20.20
N ALA A 297 -0.83 25.41 -19.23
CA ALA A 297 0.50 24.83 -19.46
C ALA A 297 0.44 23.53 -20.29
N GLY A 298 -0.72 22.87 -20.39
CA GLY A 298 -0.92 21.63 -21.13
C GLY A 298 -0.53 20.37 -20.35
N VAL A 299 -0.67 20.40 -19.03
CA VAL A 299 -0.50 19.25 -18.12
C VAL A 299 -1.74 19.06 -17.26
N LYS A 300 -1.93 17.85 -16.73
CA LYS A 300 -2.95 17.57 -15.72
C LYS A 300 -2.50 18.05 -14.35
N PHE A 301 -3.46 18.25 -13.44
CA PHE A 301 -3.21 18.67 -12.07
C PHE A 301 -3.61 17.58 -11.08
N GLY A 302 -2.67 17.21 -10.22
CA GLY A 302 -2.88 16.33 -9.06
C GLY A 302 -2.64 17.08 -7.75
N ILE A 303 -3.18 16.56 -6.66
CA ILE A 303 -3.08 17.20 -5.35
C ILE A 303 -2.87 16.18 -4.23
N TRP A 304 -2.00 16.53 -3.28
CA TRP A 304 -1.73 15.76 -2.06
C TRP A 304 -2.76 16.07 -0.97
N ILE A 305 -3.18 15.04 -0.27
CA ILE A 305 -4.02 15.12 0.92
C ILE A 305 -3.56 14.13 1.98
N GLU A 306 -3.79 14.46 3.25
CA GLU A 306 -3.60 13.58 4.41
C GLU A 306 -4.84 13.65 5.32
N PRO A 307 -6.02 13.23 4.83
CA PRO A 307 -7.30 13.61 5.43
C PRO A 307 -7.66 12.81 6.69
N GLU A 308 -6.90 11.77 7.02
CA GLU A 308 -7.07 10.93 8.21
C GLU A 308 -6.33 11.49 9.43
N MET A 309 -5.60 12.61 9.28
CA MET A 309 -4.75 13.19 10.30
C MET A 309 -5.25 14.57 10.72
N ILE A 310 -4.89 14.97 11.94
CA ILE A 310 -5.23 16.27 12.49
C ILE A 310 -4.05 16.84 13.27
N SER A 311 -3.75 18.13 13.03
CA SER A 311 -2.77 18.87 13.83
C SER A 311 -3.44 19.45 15.09
N PRO A 312 -2.77 19.46 16.24
CA PRO A 312 -3.24 20.20 17.41
C PRO A 312 -3.47 21.69 17.11
N LYS A 313 -2.64 22.27 16.25
CA LYS A 313 -2.82 23.62 15.70
C LYS A 313 -3.57 23.55 14.39
N SER A 314 -4.91 23.38 14.48
CA SER A 314 -5.87 23.45 13.39
C SER A 314 -7.21 23.98 13.90
N GLU A 315 -8.00 24.59 13.04
CA GLU A 315 -9.36 25.00 13.37
C GLU A 315 -10.27 23.80 13.59
N LEU A 316 -9.99 22.69 12.90
CA LEU A 316 -10.72 21.44 13.10
C LEU A 316 -10.53 20.92 14.54
N PHE A 317 -9.32 20.94 15.07
CA PHE A 317 -9.06 20.48 16.43
C PHE A 317 -9.69 21.41 17.48
N GLU A 318 -9.74 22.71 17.24
CA GLU A 318 -10.45 23.66 18.11
C GLU A 318 -11.95 23.37 18.15
N LYS A 319 -12.55 22.98 17.02
CA LYS A 319 -14.00 22.70 16.89
C LYS A 319 -14.37 21.30 17.36
N HIS A 320 -13.52 20.31 17.08
CA HIS A 320 -13.78 18.89 17.30
C HIS A 320 -12.58 18.14 17.89
N PRO A 321 -12.11 18.50 19.09
CA PRO A 321 -10.99 17.77 19.71
C PRO A 321 -11.35 16.30 19.98
N GLU A 322 -12.65 15.98 20.15
CA GLU A 322 -13.18 14.64 20.36
C GLU A 322 -13.11 13.73 19.12
N TRP A 323 -12.76 14.27 17.95
CA TRP A 323 -12.58 13.48 16.72
C TRP A 323 -11.19 12.87 16.62
N ALA A 324 -10.24 13.32 17.41
CA ALA A 324 -8.91 12.73 17.47
C ALA A 324 -8.89 11.50 18.40
N ILE A 325 -8.16 10.47 17.99
CA ILE A 325 -7.84 9.33 18.86
C ILE A 325 -6.81 9.82 19.88
N HIS A 326 -7.22 9.90 21.15
CA HIS A 326 -6.34 10.32 22.25
C HIS A 326 -6.85 9.81 23.59
N LEU A 327 -5.94 9.55 24.52
CA LEU A 327 -6.27 9.09 25.87
C LEU A 327 -6.77 10.25 26.74
N PRO A 328 -7.90 10.08 27.44
CA PRO A 328 -8.29 11.03 28.47
C PRO A 328 -7.32 10.94 29.67
N ASN A 329 -7.11 12.03 30.38
CA ASN A 329 -6.33 12.10 31.63
C ASN A 329 -4.85 11.64 31.51
N ARG A 330 -4.28 11.67 30.33
CA ARG A 330 -2.87 11.41 30.07
C ARG A 330 -2.28 12.46 29.14
N GLU A 331 -0.97 12.70 29.29
CA GLU A 331 -0.23 13.48 28.33
C GLU A 331 -0.33 12.83 26.93
N THR A 332 -0.62 13.64 25.92
CA THR A 332 -0.77 13.17 24.55
C THR A 332 0.60 13.02 23.90
N TYR A 333 0.88 11.84 23.36
CA TYR A 333 2.04 11.59 22.55
C TYR A 333 1.72 11.85 21.07
N TYR A 334 2.47 12.76 20.47
CA TYR A 334 2.34 13.11 19.06
C TYR A 334 3.42 12.43 18.23
N TYR A 335 3.02 11.62 17.26
CA TYR A 335 3.93 11.14 16.24
C TYR A 335 3.91 12.12 15.08
N ARG A 336 5.08 12.63 14.67
CA ARG A 336 5.19 13.67 13.63
C ARG A 336 4.28 14.90 13.90
N ASN A 337 4.15 15.33 15.15
CA ASN A 337 3.36 16.51 15.58
C ASN A 337 1.86 16.45 15.22
N GLN A 338 1.31 15.27 15.00
CA GLN A 338 -0.07 15.08 14.58
C GLN A 338 -0.76 13.94 15.33
N LEU A 339 -2.08 13.87 15.21
CA LEU A 339 -2.92 12.81 15.72
C LEU A 339 -3.72 12.16 14.58
N VAL A 340 -4.22 10.98 14.84
CA VAL A 340 -5.09 10.23 13.92
C VAL A 340 -6.54 10.58 14.21
N LEU A 341 -7.31 10.92 13.20
CA LEU A 341 -8.76 11.07 13.28
C LEU A 341 -9.44 9.72 13.49
N ASP A 342 -10.44 9.70 14.36
CA ASP A 342 -11.18 8.50 14.73
C ASP A 342 -12.19 8.08 13.66
N LEU A 343 -11.74 7.30 12.67
CA LEU A 343 -12.60 6.80 11.59
C LEU A 343 -13.57 5.70 12.03
N SER A 344 -13.56 5.25 13.29
CA SER A 344 -14.67 4.48 13.86
C SER A 344 -15.95 5.32 14.00
N ASN A 345 -15.82 6.65 14.04
CA ASN A 345 -16.91 7.61 14.14
C ASN A 345 -17.47 7.98 12.75
N PRO A 346 -18.77 7.71 12.46
CA PRO A 346 -19.37 8.06 11.18
C PRO A 346 -19.28 9.55 10.79
N LYS A 347 -19.31 10.46 11.77
CA LYS A 347 -19.13 11.90 11.51
C LYS A 347 -17.73 12.22 10.99
N VAL A 348 -16.72 11.54 11.48
CA VAL A 348 -15.35 11.66 11.01
C VAL A 348 -15.20 11.06 9.60
N GLN A 349 -15.87 9.94 9.34
CA GLN A 349 -15.94 9.37 7.98
C GLN A 349 -16.56 10.37 6.99
N ASP A 350 -17.65 11.03 7.38
CA ASP A 350 -18.28 12.06 6.54
C ASP A 350 -17.35 13.24 6.29
N PHE A 351 -16.61 13.67 7.31
CA PHE A 351 -15.61 14.74 7.16
C PHE A 351 -14.51 14.34 6.18
N VAL A 352 -13.91 13.15 6.35
CA VAL A 352 -12.79 12.68 5.49
C VAL A 352 -13.26 12.49 4.04
N PHE A 353 -14.44 11.92 3.82
CA PHE A 353 -15.05 11.88 2.49
C PHE A 353 -15.24 13.28 1.92
N GLY A 354 -15.72 14.21 2.76
CA GLY A 354 -15.96 15.61 2.40
C GLY A 354 -14.71 16.34 1.91
N VAL A 355 -13.52 15.98 2.39
CA VAL A 355 -12.25 16.56 1.91
C VAL A 355 -12.08 16.32 0.41
N VAL A 356 -12.23 15.09 -0.03
CA VAL A 356 -12.15 14.74 -1.47
C VAL A 356 -13.32 15.34 -2.23
N ASP A 357 -14.52 15.22 -1.69
CA ASP A 357 -15.75 15.66 -2.34
C ASP A 357 -15.77 17.18 -2.58
N ASN A 358 -15.32 17.97 -1.62
CA ASN A 358 -15.23 19.43 -1.75
C ASN A 358 -14.18 19.83 -2.80
N ILE A 359 -12.99 19.22 -2.77
CA ILE A 359 -11.95 19.49 -3.76
C ILE A 359 -12.47 19.19 -5.17
N MET A 360 -13.11 18.04 -5.37
CA MET A 360 -13.64 17.63 -6.68
C MET A 360 -14.83 18.47 -7.13
N THR A 361 -15.70 18.87 -6.20
CA THR A 361 -16.88 19.70 -6.52
C THR A 361 -16.47 21.10 -6.96
N GLU A 362 -15.48 21.69 -6.27
CA GLU A 362 -14.94 23.01 -6.61
C GLU A 362 -14.02 22.97 -7.83
N ASN A 363 -13.34 21.83 -8.05
CA ASN A 363 -12.31 21.66 -9.07
C ASN A 363 -12.48 20.31 -9.81
N PRO A 364 -13.48 20.17 -10.69
CA PRO A 364 -13.77 18.90 -11.36
C PRO A 364 -12.65 18.43 -12.30
N ASP A 365 -11.72 19.29 -12.68
CA ASP A 365 -10.56 18.98 -13.51
C ASP A 365 -9.34 18.48 -12.69
N VAL A 366 -9.44 18.34 -11.36
CA VAL A 366 -8.43 17.63 -10.57
C VAL A 366 -8.38 16.17 -11.03
N ALA A 367 -7.22 15.75 -11.50
CA ALA A 367 -7.03 14.48 -12.21
C ALA A 367 -6.41 13.37 -11.35
N PHE A 368 -5.96 13.69 -10.13
CA PHE A 368 -5.19 12.74 -9.32
C PHE A 368 -5.09 13.17 -7.86
N PHE A 369 -5.13 12.21 -6.94
CA PHE A 369 -4.81 12.43 -5.53
C PHE A 369 -3.61 11.60 -5.09
N LYS A 370 -2.69 12.21 -4.35
CA LYS A 370 -1.74 11.52 -3.49
C LYS A 370 -2.31 11.55 -2.07
N TRP A 371 -2.73 10.40 -1.57
CA TRP A 371 -3.34 10.23 -0.25
C TRP A 371 -2.34 9.67 0.73
N ASP A 372 -1.93 10.50 1.68
CA ASP A 372 -0.92 10.18 2.67
C ASP A 372 -1.51 9.81 4.05
N CYS A 373 -0.68 9.18 4.89
CA CYS A 373 -1.02 8.78 6.25
C CYS A 373 0.26 8.60 7.06
N ASN A 374 0.67 9.63 7.79
CA ASN A 374 2.02 9.69 8.35
C ASN A 374 2.11 9.40 9.85
N SER A 375 1.01 9.09 10.53
CA SER A 375 1.04 8.74 11.94
C SER A 375 0.40 7.39 12.23
N PRO A 376 1.04 6.53 13.03
CA PRO A 376 0.38 5.41 13.66
C PRO A 376 -0.58 5.90 14.76
N ILE A 377 -1.46 5.03 15.23
CA ILE A 377 -2.30 5.29 16.40
C ILE A 377 -1.44 5.09 17.66
N THR A 378 -1.08 6.19 18.31
CA THR A 378 -0.20 6.19 19.49
C THR A 378 -0.92 6.30 20.82
N ASN A 379 -2.11 6.92 20.84
CA ASN A 379 -2.93 7.15 22.03
C ASN A 379 -4.23 6.38 21.88
N VAL A 380 -4.21 5.09 22.17
CA VAL A 380 -5.25 4.13 21.77
C VAL A 380 -6.51 4.27 22.63
N TYR A 381 -7.34 5.24 22.29
CA TYR A 381 -8.67 5.45 22.89
C TYR A 381 -9.55 6.26 21.94
N SER A 382 -10.78 5.79 21.74
CA SER A 382 -11.81 6.47 20.96
C SER A 382 -12.87 7.10 21.89
N PRO A 383 -13.02 8.43 21.91
CA PRO A 383 -14.12 9.06 22.62
C PRO A 383 -15.52 8.61 22.13
N TYR A 384 -15.60 8.20 20.87
CA TYR A 384 -16.84 7.73 20.25
C TYR A 384 -17.26 6.33 20.71
N LEU A 385 -16.30 5.40 20.83
CA LEU A 385 -16.59 3.97 21.09
C LEU A 385 -17.02 3.68 22.54
N LYS A 386 -16.78 4.58 23.48
CA LYS A 386 -17.16 4.42 24.90
C LYS A 386 -16.70 3.07 25.47
N GLU A 387 -17.63 2.17 25.77
CA GLU A 387 -17.36 0.84 26.35
C GLU A 387 -16.71 -0.13 25.35
N LYS A 388 -16.80 0.16 24.03
CA LYS A 388 -16.33 -0.73 22.96
C LYS A 388 -14.90 -0.43 22.50
N GLN A 389 -14.02 -0.03 23.41
CA GLN A 389 -12.63 0.37 23.07
C GLN A 389 -11.84 -0.72 22.36
N SER A 390 -12.07 -1.98 22.68
CA SER A 390 -11.40 -3.12 22.01
C SER A 390 -11.74 -3.27 20.52
N GLN A 391 -12.73 -2.54 20.02
CA GLN A 391 -13.09 -2.54 18.60
C GLN A 391 -12.44 -1.42 17.81
N LEU A 392 -11.65 -0.54 18.44
CA LEU A 392 -11.08 0.64 17.80
C LEU A 392 -10.25 0.28 16.57
N TYR A 393 -9.29 -0.63 16.70
CA TYR A 393 -8.41 -1.00 15.58
C TYR A 393 -9.17 -1.58 14.37
N ILE A 394 -10.20 -2.38 14.63
CA ILE A 394 -11.01 -2.99 13.56
C ILE A 394 -11.96 -1.96 12.93
N ASN A 395 -12.69 -1.22 13.78
CA ASN A 395 -13.68 -0.26 13.30
C ASN A 395 -13.05 0.96 12.62
N HIS A 396 -11.84 1.36 13.05
CA HIS A 396 -11.07 2.39 12.36
C HIS A 396 -10.76 1.97 10.91
N VAL A 397 -10.22 0.78 10.69
CA VAL A 397 -9.92 0.26 9.35
C VAL A 397 -11.17 0.14 8.50
N ARG A 398 -12.27 -0.40 9.06
CA ARG A 398 -13.55 -0.46 8.35
C ARG A 398 -14.10 0.91 8.00
N GLY A 399 -13.86 1.91 8.85
CA GLY A 399 -14.18 3.31 8.59
C GLY A 399 -13.37 3.87 7.41
N VAL A 400 -12.07 3.58 7.34
CA VAL A 400 -11.23 3.92 6.18
C VAL A 400 -11.81 3.32 4.89
N TYR A 401 -12.15 2.03 4.91
CA TYR A 401 -12.74 1.37 3.73
C TYR A 401 -14.09 1.97 3.33
N ASN A 402 -14.94 2.33 4.29
CA ASN A 402 -16.21 3.01 3.99
C ASN A 402 -16.00 4.34 3.27
N VAL A 403 -15.04 5.14 3.72
CA VAL A 403 -14.69 6.39 3.03
C VAL A 403 -14.17 6.13 1.62
N LEU A 404 -13.23 5.20 1.48
CA LEU A 404 -12.62 4.86 0.18
C LEU A 404 -13.65 4.29 -0.80
N GLU A 405 -14.60 3.48 -0.32
CA GLU A 405 -15.70 2.94 -1.14
C GLU A 405 -16.62 4.07 -1.64
N ARG A 406 -16.95 5.03 -0.77
CA ARG A 406 -17.74 6.22 -1.14
C ARG A 406 -17.02 7.08 -2.19
N VAL A 407 -15.71 7.29 -2.02
CA VAL A 407 -14.88 8.04 -3.00
C VAL A 407 -14.87 7.30 -4.34
N LYS A 408 -14.64 5.98 -4.34
CA LYS A 408 -14.64 5.15 -5.55
C LYS A 408 -15.99 5.17 -6.26
N ALA A 409 -17.09 5.10 -5.51
CA ALA A 409 -18.44 5.13 -6.08
C ALA A 409 -18.76 6.48 -6.75
N LYS A 410 -18.36 7.60 -6.15
CA LYS A 410 -18.64 8.93 -6.68
C LYS A 410 -17.63 9.37 -7.75
N TYR A 411 -16.37 9.00 -7.62
CA TYR A 411 -15.26 9.40 -8.48
C TYR A 411 -14.48 8.18 -9.03
N PRO A 412 -15.14 7.25 -9.74
CA PRO A 412 -14.54 5.96 -10.14
C PRO A 412 -13.33 6.12 -11.06
N ASN A 413 -13.28 7.19 -11.82
CA ASN A 413 -12.26 7.43 -12.84
C ASN A 413 -11.08 8.29 -12.36
N VAL A 414 -11.07 8.73 -11.11
CA VAL A 414 -9.94 9.51 -10.56
C VAL A 414 -8.92 8.55 -9.96
N PRO A 415 -7.71 8.46 -10.54
CA PRO A 415 -6.63 7.66 -9.98
C PRO A 415 -6.10 8.28 -8.69
N MET A 416 -5.67 7.41 -7.77
CA MET A 416 -5.08 7.82 -6.51
C MET A 416 -3.80 7.03 -6.22
N MET A 417 -2.80 7.72 -5.66
CA MET A 417 -1.58 7.13 -5.12
C MET A 417 -1.73 6.95 -3.60
N LEU A 418 -1.53 5.72 -3.13
CA LEU A 418 -1.45 5.42 -1.70
C LEU A 418 -0.06 5.80 -1.18
N CYS A 419 -0.01 6.60 -0.12
CA CYS A 419 1.21 6.95 0.57
C CYS A 419 1.04 6.79 2.09
N SER A 420 2.12 6.51 2.77
CA SER A 420 2.21 6.51 4.24
C SER A 420 3.65 6.78 4.65
N GLY A 421 4.18 7.95 4.25
CA GLY A 421 5.61 8.23 4.32
C GLY A 421 6.41 7.13 3.61
N GLY A 422 6.02 6.78 2.40
CA GLY A 422 6.43 5.59 1.68
C GLY A 422 5.42 4.44 1.77
N GLY A 423 5.90 3.19 1.73
CA GLY A 423 5.11 1.97 1.70
C GLY A 423 4.63 1.44 3.06
N ALA A 424 4.47 2.31 4.06
CA ALA A 424 4.17 1.88 5.42
C ALA A 424 2.72 1.41 5.67
N ARG A 425 1.86 1.36 4.65
CA ARG A 425 0.52 0.73 4.71
C ARG A 425 0.05 0.19 3.36
N CYS A 426 0.98 -0.28 2.54
CA CYS A 426 0.64 -0.90 1.28
C CYS A 426 0.15 -2.33 1.49
N ASP A 427 -1.08 -2.61 1.09
CA ASP A 427 -1.69 -3.94 1.06
C ASP A 427 -2.70 -4.04 -0.08
N TYR A 428 -3.10 -5.26 -0.42
CA TYR A 428 -3.98 -5.50 -1.55
C TYR A 428 -5.46 -5.13 -1.31
N GLU A 429 -5.92 -4.96 -0.06
CA GLU A 429 -7.26 -4.42 0.17
C GLU A 429 -7.29 -2.92 -0.14
N ALA A 430 -6.28 -2.16 0.30
CA ALA A 430 -6.16 -0.74 -0.05
C ALA A 430 -6.06 -0.54 -1.57
N LEU A 431 -5.33 -1.40 -2.28
CA LEU A 431 -5.15 -1.28 -3.73
C LEU A 431 -6.41 -1.57 -4.58
N LYS A 432 -7.53 -1.98 -3.97
CA LYS A 432 -8.86 -1.91 -4.62
C LYS A 432 -9.33 -0.48 -4.88
N TYR A 433 -8.75 0.49 -4.17
CA TYR A 433 -9.12 1.92 -4.20
C TYR A 433 -8.03 2.80 -4.80
N PHE A 434 -6.78 2.34 -4.80
CA PHE A 434 -5.62 3.06 -5.29
C PHE A 434 -5.05 2.39 -6.54
N THR A 435 -4.65 3.20 -7.51
CA THR A 435 -4.04 2.70 -8.75
C THR A 435 -2.59 2.31 -8.56
N GLU A 436 -1.92 2.94 -7.60
CA GLU A 436 -0.51 2.78 -7.30
C GLU A 436 -0.17 3.22 -5.87
N PHE A 437 1.05 2.92 -5.42
CA PHE A 437 1.56 3.38 -4.14
C PHE A 437 2.97 3.96 -4.23
N TRP A 438 3.28 4.88 -3.33
CA TRP A 438 4.60 5.44 -3.12
C TRP A 438 5.46 4.44 -2.33
N CYS A 439 6.51 3.90 -2.95
CA CYS A 439 7.30 2.83 -2.34
C CYS A 439 8.12 3.30 -1.14
N SER A 440 8.75 4.46 -1.24
CA SER A 440 9.60 5.01 -0.20
C SER A 440 9.86 6.50 -0.41
N ASP A 441 9.94 7.24 0.70
CA ASP A 441 10.45 8.61 0.70
C ASP A 441 11.96 8.66 0.41
N ASN A 442 12.67 7.53 0.56
CA ASN A 442 14.05 7.41 0.13
C ASN A 442 14.12 7.29 -1.39
N THR A 443 14.56 8.34 -2.04
CA THR A 443 14.71 8.43 -3.49
C THR A 443 16.16 8.29 -3.96
N ASP A 444 17.09 7.96 -3.05
CA ASP A 444 18.43 7.53 -3.44
C ASP A 444 18.33 6.34 -4.41
N PRO A 445 18.87 6.44 -5.63
CA PRO A 445 18.66 5.41 -6.64
C PRO A 445 19.31 4.07 -6.27
N ILE A 446 20.38 4.05 -5.48
CA ILE A 446 21.00 2.80 -5.02
C ILE A 446 20.08 2.12 -4.00
N GLU A 447 19.59 2.85 -3.00
CA GLU A 447 18.63 2.34 -2.01
C GLU A 447 17.34 1.86 -2.68
N ARG A 448 16.85 2.59 -3.70
CA ARG A 448 15.67 2.22 -4.45
C ARG A 448 15.81 0.90 -5.22
N LEU A 449 17.00 0.49 -5.62
CA LEU A 449 17.21 -0.84 -6.21
C LEU A 449 16.79 -1.95 -5.23
N TYR A 450 17.16 -1.84 -3.96
CA TYR A 450 16.78 -2.80 -2.92
C TYR A 450 15.29 -2.70 -2.57
N ILE A 451 14.77 -1.49 -2.41
CA ILE A 451 13.36 -1.24 -2.06
C ILE A 451 12.43 -1.73 -3.19
N GLN A 452 12.74 -1.40 -4.43
CA GLN A 452 11.94 -1.83 -5.59
C GLN A 452 12.06 -3.34 -5.83
N TRP A 453 13.22 -3.94 -5.57
CA TRP A 453 13.40 -5.39 -5.59
C TRP A 453 12.49 -6.07 -4.55
N GLY A 454 12.49 -5.61 -3.31
CA GLY A 454 11.69 -6.19 -2.23
C GLY A 454 10.18 -6.07 -2.50
N PHE A 455 9.68 -4.89 -2.86
CA PHE A 455 8.27 -4.73 -3.22
C PHE A 455 7.86 -5.54 -4.46
N SER A 456 8.75 -5.72 -5.42
CA SER A 456 8.48 -6.51 -6.62
C SER A 456 8.26 -8.00 -6.35
N GLN A 457 8.56 -8.49 -5.15
CA GLN A 457 8.21 -9.86 -4.77
C GLN A 457 6.69 -10.07 -4.79
N PHE A 458 5.92 -9.04 -4.42
CA PHE A 458 4.46 -9.10 -4.31
C PHE A 458 3.72 -8.16 -5.26
N PHE A 459 4.30 -7.02 -5.66
CA PHE A 459 3.59 -5.98 -6.42
C PHE A 459 4.15 -5.83 -7.84
N PRO A 460 3.27 -5.75 -8.85
CA PRO A 460 3.70 -5.46 -10.22
C PRO A 460 4.20 -4.02 -10.34
N ALA A 461 5.08 -3.77 -11.30
CA ALA A 461 5.63 -2.43 -11.57
C ALA A 461 4.54 -1.36 -11.76
N LYS A 462 3.39 -1.74 -12.31
CA LYS A 462 2.21 -0.86 -12.49
C LYS A 462 1.69 -0.26 -11.18
N ALA A 463 1.84 -0.96 -10.06
CA ALA A 463 1.41 -0.49 -8.75
C ALA A 463 2.47 0.34 -8.02
N MET A 464 3.70 0.37 -8.51
CA MET A 464 4.84 0.95 -7.81
C MET A 464 5.23 2.30 -8.41
N CYS A 465 5.51 3.30 -7.56
CA CYS A 465 5.94 4.63 -7.98
C CYS A 465 7.40 4.90 -7.63
N ALA A 466 8.12 5.50 -8.56
CA ALA A 466 9.50 5.93 -8.38
C ALA A 466 9.72 7.31 -9.01
N HIS A 467 10.52 8.15 -8.34
CA HIS A 467 10.86 9.48 -8.83
C HIS A 467 12.35 9.63 -9.06
N VAL A 468 12.69 10.42 -10.07
CA VAL A 468 14.03 10.99 -10.27
C VAL A 468 14.12 12.25 -9.43
N THR A 469 15.09 12.31 -8.53
CA THR A 469 15.30 13.44 -7.61
C THR A 469 16.75 13.90 -7.60
N SER A 470 17.05 14.92 -6.80
CA SER A 470 18.43 15.37 -6.54
C SER A 470 19.12 14.58 -5.40
N TRP A 471 18.43 13.66 -4.74
CA TRP A 471 19.06 12.79 -3.73
C TRP A 471 20.16 11.94 -4.39
N ASN A 472 21.30 11.85 -3.73
CA ASN A 472 22.49 11.21 -4.26
C ASN A 472 22.87 11.71 -5.67
N SER A 473 23.00 13.04 -5.82
CA SER A 473 23.35 13.71 -7.07
C SER A 473 24.73 13.34 -7.64
N LYS A 474 25.52 12.55 -6.90
CA LYS A 474 26.78 11.97 -7.39
C LYS A 474 26.54 10.87 -8.41
N THR A 475 25.38 10.24 -8.42
CA THR A 475 24.98 9.31 -9.46
C THR A 475 24.54 10.08 -10.70
N SER A 476 24.81 9.51 -11.88
CA SER A 476 24.42 10.15 -13.14
C SER A 476 22.90 10.25 -13.30
N VAL A 477 22.42 11.24 -14.04
CA VAL A 477 21.00 11.36 -14.40
C VAL A 477 20.52 10.10 -15.11
N LYS A 478 21.37 9.47 -15.94
CA LYS A 478 21.07 8.18 -16.56
C LYS A 478 20.73 7.10 -15.51
N PHE A 479 21.58 6.93 -14.50
CA PHE A 479 21.36 5.91 -13.47
C PHE A 479 20.04 6.17 -12.71
N ARG A 480 19.79 7.42 -12.31
CA ARG A 480 18.55 7.82 -11.60
C ARG A 480 17.30 7.58 -12.44
N THR A 481 17.32 7.94 -13.71
CA THR A 481 16.18 7.73 -14.61
C THR A 481 15.95 6.25 -14.93
N ASP A 482 17.00 5.45 -15.10
CA ASP A 482 16.89 4.02 -15.35
C ASP A 482 16.26 3.32 -14.12
N VAL A 483 16.69 3.66 -12.90
CA VAL A 483 16.11 3.10 -11.67
C VAL A 483 14.62 3.48 -11.52
N ALA A 484 14.28 4.74 -11.72
CA ALA A 484 12.90 5.21 -11.59
C ALA A 484 11.98 4.63 -12.67
N SER A 485 12.49 4.36 -13.87
CA SER A 485 11.71 3.84 -14.99
C SER A 485 11.39 2.34 -14.91
N MET A 486 11.94 1.62 -13.90
CA MET A 486 11.49 0.25 -13.59
C MET A 486 10.06 0.18 -13.04
N CYS A 487 9.49 1.33 -12.66
CA CYS A 487 8.16 1.49 -12.07
C CYS A 487 7.43 2.63 -12.78
N LYS A 488 6.30 3.10 -12.25
CA LYS A 488 5.69 4.34 -12.73
C LYS A 488 6.65 5.51 -12.53
N LEU A 489 7.13 6.06 -13.64
CA LEU A 489 8.12 7.13 -13.65
C LEU A 489 7.51 8.48 -13.24
N GLY A 490 8.17 9.14 -12.31
CA GLY A 490 7.96 10.54 -11.97
C GLY A 490 9.27 11.27 -11.73
N PHE A 491 9.16 12.56 -11.51
CA PHE A 491 10.27 13.46 -11.18
C PHE A 491 9.88 14.31 -9.96
N ASP A 492 10.84 14.64 -9.14
CA ASP A 492 10.69 15.56 -8.03
C ASP A 492 12.03 16.27 -7.80
N MET A 493 12.28 17.31 -8.57
CA MET A 493 13.52 18.09 -8.55
C MET A 493 13.36 19.41 -9.29
N GLY A 494 14.23 20.36 -9.03
CA GLY A 494 14.35 21.60 -9.79
C GLY A 494 15.01 21.34 -11.15
N LEU A 495 14.28 21.45 -12.23
CA LEU A 495 14.84 21.23 -13.57
C LEU A 495 15.91 22.25 -13.97
N LYS A 496 15.88 23.44 -13.33
CA LYS A 496 16.89 24.50 -13.53
C LYS A 496 18.27 24.14 -13.00
N GLU A 497 18.37 23.10 -12.17
CA GLU A 497 19.64 22.58 -11.65
C GLU A 497 20.35 21.65 -12.65
N LEU A 498 19.62 21.19 -13.68
CA LEU A 498 20.16 20.33 -14.73
C LEU A 498 20.89 21.13 -15.81
N SER A 499 21.96 20.57 -16.34
CA SER A 499 22.56 21.06 -17.57
C SER A 499 21.61 20.83 -18.76
N GLU A 500 21.87 21.50 -19.89
CA GLU A 500 21.05 21.30 -21.11
C GLU A 500 21.08 19.84 -21.58
N ASP A 501 22.23 19.17 -21.50
CA ASP A 501 22.38 17.77 -21.87
C ASP A 501 21.61 16.83 -20.91
N GLU A 502 21.65 17.09 -19.61
CA GLU A 502 20.93 16.32 -18.61
C GLU A 502 19.40 16.49 -18.77
N LEU A 503 18.95 17.72 -19.03
CA LEU A 503 17.53 17.98 -19.28
C LEU A 503 17.06 17.27 -20.55
N ALA A 504 17.83 17.36 -21.63
CA ALA A 504 17.54 16.64 -22.88
C ALA A 504 17.50 15.12 -22.65
N TYR A 505 18.40 14.60 -21.81
CA TYR A 505 18.40 13.19 -21.42
C TYR A 505 17.10 12.82 -20.66
N CYS A 506 16.67 13.61 -19.70
CA CYS A 506 15.42 13.40 -18.96
C CYS A 506 14.20 13.42 -19.89
N GLN A 507 14.12 14.37 -20.83
CA GLN A 507 13.06 14.43 -21.84
C GLN A 507 13.01 13.15 -22.70
N ASN A 508 14.17 12.67 -23.15
CA ASN A 508 14.28 11.42 -23.88
C ASN A 508 13.90 10.20 -23.02
N ALA A 509 14.25 10.21 -21.72
CA ALA A 509 13.86 9.16 -20.78
C ALA A 509 12.35 9.09 -20.60
N VAL A 510 11.66 10.21 -20.48
CA VAL A 510 10.18 10.28 -20.44
C VAL A 510 9.57 9.73 -21.72
N ALA A 511 10.07 10.15 -22.89
CA ALA A 511 9.59 9.67 -24.19
C ALA A 511 9.81 8.16 -24.35
N ASN A 512 10.98 7.64 -23.96
CA ASN A 512 11.28 6.21 -23.96
C ASN A 512 10.41 5.44 -22.99
N PHE A 513 10.20 5.93 -21.78
CA PHE A 513 9.31 5.31 -20.82
C PHE A 513 7.88 5.19 -21.39
N ASN A 514 7.34 6.27 -21.96
CA ASN A 514 5.99 6.25 -22.57
C ASN A 514 5.89 5.21 -23.70
N ARG A 515 6.95 5.01 -24.46
CA ARG A 515 7.02 3.97 -25.51
C ARG A 515 7.14 2.56 -24.94
N LEU A 516 7.83 2.39 -23.82
CA LEU A 516 8.18 1.09 -23.22
C LEU A 516 7.24 0.67 -22.09
N LYS A 517 6.46 1.60 -21.52
CA LYS A 517 5.61 1.30 -20.35
C LYS A 517 4.62 0.14 -20.54
N PRO A 518 4.09 -0.19 -21.74
CA PRO A 518 3.30 -1.40 -21.90
C PRO A 518 4.10 -2.68 -21.65
N VAL A 519 5.42 -2.68 -21.89
CA VAL A 519 6.29 -3.82 -21.57
C VAL A 519 6.65 -3.81 -20.08
N ILE A 520 6.98 -2.65 -19.52
CA ILE A 520 7.43 -2.52 -18.12
C ILE A 520 6.27 -2.72 -17.15
N LEU A 521 5.16 -2.00 -17.34
CA LEU A 521 4.06 -1.98 -16.39
C LEU A 521 3.10 -3.18 -16.52
N ASP A 522 2.93 -3.71 -17.74
CA ASP A 522 2.01 -4.82 -18.02
C ASP A 522 2.71 -6.15 -18.29
N GLY A 523 4.04 -6.13 -18.47
CA GLY A 523 4.83 -7.31 -18.77
C GLY A 523 5.12 -8.19 -17.55
N GLU A 524 5.65 -9.38 -17.83
CA GLU A 524 6.14 -10.31 -16.82
C GLU A 524 7.54 -9.90 -16.33
N LEU A 525 7.72 -9.87 -15.02
CA LEU A 525 9.01 -9.54 -14.40
C LEU A 525 9.87 -10.80 -14.19
N TYR A 526 11.09 -10.75 -14.67
CA TYR A 526 12.16 -11.71 -14.39
C TYR A 526 13.28 -11.00 -13.64
N ARG A 527 13.51 -11.35 -12.38
CA ARG A 527 14.64 -10.89 -11.59
C ARG A 527 15.81 -11.82 -11.87
N LEU A 528 16.86 -11.29 -12.51
CA LEU A 528 17.96 -12.10 -13.07
C LEU A 528 19.18 -12.14 -12.16
N VAL A 529 19.53 -11.00 -11.53
CA VAL A 529 20.65 -10.89 -10.59
C VAL A 529 20.20 -10.10 -9.37
N SER A 530 20.31 -10.72 -8.21
CA SER A 530 19.89 -10.11 -6.93
C SER A 530 20.88 -9.06 -6.44
N PRO A 531 20.42 -7.88 -5.98
CA PRO A 531 21.30 -6.89 -5.37
C PRO A 531 21.89 -7.35 -4.03
N TYR A 532 21.36 -8.41 -3.43
CA TYR A 532 21.87 -9.01 -2.19
C TYR A 532 23.02 -9.98 -2.41
N GLU A 533 23.29 -10.40 -3.64
CA GLU A 533 24.31 -11.43 -3.98
C GLU A 533 25.62 -10.86 -4.50
N GLY A 534 25.74 -9.54 -4.65
CA GLY A 534 26.97 -8.93 -5.15
C GLY A 534 26.84 -7.45 -5.47
N ASN A 535 27.68 -6.99 -6.39
CA ASN A 535 27.75 -5.57 -6.80
C ASN A 535 26.85 -5.23 -7.99
N HIS A 536 26.10 -6.18 -8.52
CA HIS A 536 25.28 -6.02 -9.70
C HIS A 536 23.82 -6.35 -9.39
N MET A 537 22.92 -5.74 -10.13
CA MET A 537 21.50 -6.08 -10.16
C MET A 537 21.03 -6.10 -11.59
N SER A 538 20.17 -7.07 -11.94
CA SER A 538 19.45 -6.99 -13.20
C SER A 538 18.05 -7.57 -13.11
N VAL A 539 17.15 -6.94 -13.86
CA VAL A 539 15.75 -7.35 -14.03
C VAL A 539 15.35 -7.21 -15.49
N MET A 540 14.44 -8.05 -15.94
CA MET A 540 13.90 -8.00 -17.29
C MET A 540 12.37 -8.03 -17.24
N TYR A 541 11.76 -7.12 -17.97
CA TYR A 541 10.31 -7.16 -18.23
C TYR A 541 10.07 -7.71 -19.63
N VAL A 542 9.18 -8.68 -19.73
CA VAL A 542 8.82 -9.33 -20.98
C VAL A 542 7.37 -9.02 -21.31
N GLY A 543 7.13 -8.37 -22.42
CA GLY A 543 5.80 -7.98 -22.87
C GLY A 543 4.97 -9.16 -23.36
N GLU A 544 3.68 -8.93 -23.52
CA GLU A 544 2.73 -9.91 -24.01
C GLU A 544 3.19 -10.52 -25.35
N GLY A 545 3.04 -11.85 -25.45
CA GLY A 545 3.47 -12.62 -26.62
C GLY A 545 4.99 -12.73 -26.79
N GLN A 546 5.79 -12.32 -25.81
CA GLN A 546 7.25 -12.47 -25.75
C GLN A 546 8.01 -11.88 -26.95
N LYS A 547 7.43 -10.87 -27.60
CA LYS A 547 8.03 -10.21 -28.78
C LYS A 547 8.94 -9.04 -28.43
N LYS A 548 8.79 -8.49 -27.23
CA LYS A 548 9.55 -7.34 -26.73
C LYS A 548 9.94 -7.58 -25.29
N ALA A 549 11.14 -7.18 -24.94
CA ALA A 549 11.63 -7.19 -23.58
C ALA A 549 12.40 -5.89 -23.28
N VAL A 550 12.42 -5.49 -22.02
CA VAL A 550 13.25 -4.39 -21.51
C VAL A 550 14.13 -4.97 -20.40
N LEU A 551 15.43 -4.90 -20.59
CA LEU A 551 16.44 -5.32 -19.63
C LEU A 551 17.01 -4.09 -18.93
N TYR A 552 17.01 -4.13 -17.61
CA TYR A 552 17.76 -3.21 -16.74
C TYR A 552 18.92 -3.97 -16.11
N ALA A 553 20.10 -3.40 -16.21
CA ALA A 553 21.32 -3.92 -15.61
C ALA A 553 22.09 -2.79 -14.94
N TYR A 554 22.43 -2.99 -13.68
CA TYR A 554 23.06 -1.98 -12.83
C TYR A 554 24.36 -2.51 -12.24
N ASP A 555 25.37 -1.62 -12.21
CA ASP A 555 26.56 -1.76 -11.38
C ASP A 555 26.37 -0.90 -10.14
N ILE A 556 26.15 -1.56 -8.99
CA ILE A 556 25.75 -0.89 -7.75
C ILE A 556 26.96 -0.31 -7.01
N HIS A 557 28.06 -1.09 -6.99
CA HIS A 557 29.30 -0.74 -6.28
C HIS A 557 30.50 -1.06 -7.17
N PRO A 558 30.75 -0.23 -8.19
CA PRO A 558 31.84 -0.47 -9.13
C PRO A 558 33.19 -0.47 -8.37
N ARG A 559 33.97 -1.51 -8.57
CA ARG A 559 35.30 -1.65 -8.00
C ARG A 559 36.36 -1.45 -9.08
N PHE A 560 37.52 -0.91 -8.68
CA PHE A 560 38.65 -0.76 -9.59
C PHE A 560 39.06 -2.13 -10.18
N GLY A 561 39.10 -2.20 -11.50
CA GLY A 561 39.49 -3.43 -12.24
C GLY A 561 38.38 -4.44 -12.48
N GLU A 562 37.16 -4.23 -12.03
CA GLU A 562 35.97 -4.96 -12.49
C GLU A 562 35.63 -4.54 -13.94
N LYS A 563 35.38 -5.54 -14.82
CA LYS A 563 34.98 -5.34 -16.20
C LYS A 563 33.54 -5.76 -16.40
#